data_a095c365903da138e6f1fbdee37294bc
#
_entry.id   a095c365903da138e6f1fbdee37294bc
#
_cell.length_a   1.000
_cell.length_b   1.000
_cell.length_c   1.000
_cell.angle_alpha   90.00
_cell.angle_beta   90.00
_cell.angle_gamma   90.00
#
_symmetry.space_group_name_H-M   'P 1'
#
loop_
_entity.id
_entity.type
_entity.pdbx_description
1 polymer ?
#
loop_
_entity_poly.entity_id
_entity_poly.type
_entity_poly.pdbx_seq_one_letter_code
_entity_poly.pdbx_strand_id
1 'polypeptide(L)'
;DGNIVIDSRNDKVWPMTWYGTVIKNDGKTGFVNRKGEYVIRPGDYDVGDLDEINGLLVLKDGKTGKSGIFSVETGQQVIPFRYDGITFAGSDRLVVEKNGVRSLYNMRTGYSVFSVSTDMTIDPFLHDRLTWVHQGSSNYEVINDQGQILFADKEGLIEEARPFSHGYSAVKAKGKWGIMDA
;
A
#
# COMPACT_ATOMS: atom_id res chain seq x y z
N ASP A 1 7.73 12.36 31.78
CA ASP A 1 8.97 13.05 32.16
C ASP A 1 9.33 14.20 31.21
N GLY A 2 8.66 14.38 30.07
CA GLY A 2 8.80 15.53 29.17
C GLY A 2 10.15 15.67 28.46
N ASN A 3 10.91 14.58 28.34
CA ASN A 3 12.19 14.58 27.65
C ASN A 3 12.02 14.62 26.12
N ILE A 4 12.80 15.48 25.46
CA ILE A 4 12.87 15.51 24.00
C ILE A 4 13.74 14.34 23.54
N VAL A 5 13.13 13.38 22.83
CA VAL A 5 13.81 12.17 22.30
C VAL A 5 14.27 12.39 20.85
N ILE A 6 13.58 13.26 20.11
CA ILE A 6 13.91 13.62 18.72
C ILE A 6 14.13 15.12 18.69
N ASP A 7 15.28 15.55 18.16
CA ASP A 7 15.66 16.97 18.10
C ASP A 7 14.59 17.80 17.36
N SER A 8 14.32 19.00 17.88
CA SER A 8 13.34 19.93 17.32
C SER A 8 13.80 20.62 16.02
N ARG A 9 15.02 20.35 15.53
CA ARG A 9 15.60 20.94 14.32
C ARG A 9 15.22 20.22 13.02
N ASN A 10 14.35 19.20 13.09
CA ASN A 10 13.92 18.51 11.88
C ASN A 10 12.90 19.33 11.07
N ASP A 11 12.99 19.30 9.74
CA ASP A 11 12.04 19.96 8.83
C ASP A 11 10.63 19.38 8.97
N LYS A 12 10.55 18.07 9.21
CA LYS A 12 9.29 17.34 9.40
C LYS A 12 9.51 16.08 10.23
N VAL A 13 8.53 15.79 11.07
CA VAL A 13 8.41 14.54 11.84
C VAL A 13 7.00 14.00 11.59
N TRP A 14 6.90 12.74 11.22
CA TRP A 14 5.61 12.07 11.06
C TRP A 14 5.08 11.60 12.42
N PRO A 15 3.80 11.16 12.51
CA PRO A 15 3.28 10.59 13.75
C PRO A 15 4.14 9.43 14.23
N MET A 16 4.32 9.34 15.55
CA MET A 16 5.06 8.26 16.19
C MET A 16 4.27 6.96 16.10
N THR A 17 4.91 5.91 15.61
CA THR A 17 4.37 4.56 15.55
C THR A 17 4.94 3.69 16.66
N TRP A 18 4.55 2.41 16.70
CA TRP A 18 5.14 1.44 17.62
C TRP A 18 6.65 1.28 17.45
N TYR A 19 7.15 1.31 16.22
CA TYR A 19 8.58 1.16 15.90
C TYR A 19 9.38 2.45 16.02
N GLY A 20 8.76 3.58 15.79
CA GLY A 20 9.43 4.88 15.72
C GLY A 20 8.70 5.83 14.77
N THR A 21 9.43 6.71 14.12
CA THR A 21 8.85 7.67 13.18
C THR A 21 9.77 7.98 12.01
N VAL A 22 9.16 8.39 10.91
CA VAL A 22 9.87 9.01 9.80
C VAL A 22 10.23 10.44 10.17
N ILE A 23 11.45 10.85 9.87
CA ILE A 23 11.90 12.23 10.01
C ILE A 23 12.48 12.74 8.68
N LYS A 24 12.37 14.05 8.46
CA LYS A 24 13.06 14.76 7.40
C LYS A 24 13.90 15.86 8.01
N ASN A 25 15.17 15.93 7.61
CA ASN A 25 16.10 16.96 8.04
C ASN A 25 17.02 17.32 6.88
N ASP A 26 17.19 18.63 6.58
CA ASP A 26 17.97 19.14 5.45
C ASP A 26 17.60 18.46 4.13
N GLY A 27 16.29 18.26 3.91
CA GLY A 27 15.75 17.58 2.73
C GLY A 27 15.97 16.08 2.66
N LYS A 28 16.66 15.47 3.65
CA LYS A 28 16.92 14.02 3.71
C LYS A 28 15.92 13.32 4.62
N THR A 29 15.39 12.21 4.16
CA THR A 29 14.39 11.40 4.87
C THR A 29 15.04 10.16 5.48
N GLY A 30 14.74 9.87 6.73
CA GLY A 30 15.19 8.67 7.45
C GLY A 30 14.10 8.17 8.40
N PHE A 31 14.36 7.04 9.06
CA PHE A 31 13.51 6.51 10.11
C PHE A 31 14.31 6.38 11.41
N VAL A 32 13.74 6.87 12.50
CA VAL A 32 14.31 6.76 13.84
C VAL A 32 13.41 5.90 14.74
N ASN A 33 14.02 5.11 15.61
CA ASN A 33 13.31 4.34 16.62
C ASN A 33 12.78 5.24 17.75
N ARG A 34 12.11 4.67 18.74
CA ARG A 34 11.54 5.40 19.88
C ARG A 34 12.58 6.01 20.83
N LYS A 35 13.87 5.70 20.66
CA LYS A 35 14.99 6.31 21.39
C LYS A 35 15.62 7.46 20.62
N GLY A 36 15.17 7.76 19.39
CA GLY A 36 15.75 8.77 18.52
C GLY A 36 16.96 8.28 17.72
N GLU A 37 17.26 6.97 17.70
CA GLU A 37 18.37 6.40 16.96
C GLU A 37 17.95 6.06 15.53
N TYR A 38 18.80 6.39 14.55
CA TYR A 38 18.52 6.06 13.14
C TYR A 38 18.53 4.55 12.90
N VAL A 39 17.39 4.03 12.44
CA VAL A 39 17.23 2.68 11.90
C VAL A 39 17.44 2.69 10.38
N ILE A 40 16.78 3.63 9.69
CA ILE A 40 17.06 3.91 8.27
C ILE A 40 17.79 5.24 8.21
N ARG A 41 19.00 5.22 7.69
CA ARG A 41 19.84 6.43 7.58
C ARG A 41 19.20 7.44 6.62
N PRO A 42 19.37 8.76 6.89
CA PRO A 42 18.86 9.79 6.01
C PRO A 42 19.38 9.66 4.59
N GLY A 43 18.46 9.70 3.63
CA GLY A 43 18.72 9.65 2.20
C GLY A 43 17.79 10.55 1.42
N ASP A 44 18.00 10.61 0.12
CA ASP A 44 17.13 11.33 -0.80
C ASP A 44 15.93 10.46 -1.13
N TYR A 45 14.96 10.42 -0.21
CA TYR A 45 13.79 9.56 -0.31
C TYR A 45 12.50 10.37 -0.15
N ASP A 46 11.50 10.00 -0.97
CA ASP A 46 10.11 10.34 -0.70
C ASP A 46 9.46 9.20 0.08
N VAL A 47 8.58 9.57 1.02
CA VAL A 47 7.89 8.62 1.91
C VAL A 47 6.64 8.12 1.23
N GLY A 48 6.51 6.81 1.14
CA GLY A 48 5.28 6.11 0.74
C GLY A 48 4.54 5.55 1.95
N ASP A 49 3.88 4.42 1.75
CA ASP A 49 3.07 3.77 2.77
C ASP A 49 3.92 3.15 3.90
N LEU A 50 3.38 3.15 5.09
CA LEU A 50 3.91 2.44 6.26
C LEU A 50 2.93 1.36 6.71
N ASP A 51 3.38 0.11 6.66
CA ASP A 51 2.69 -1.03 7.28
C ASP A 51 3.20 -1.20 8.71
N GLU A 52 2.45 -0.68 9.68
CA GLU A 52 2.80 -0.76 11.09
C GLU A 52 2.70 -2.19 11.65
N ILE A 53 1.91 -3.06 11.04
CA ILE A 53 1.73 -4.44 11.53
C ILE A 53 2.99 -5.25 11.24
N ASN A 54 3.53 -5.13 10.03
CA ASN A 54 4.70 -5.87 9.58
C ASN A 54 6.02 -5.08 9.72
N GLY A 55 5.96 -3.83 10.19
CA GLY A 55 7.13 -2.98 10.33
C GLY A 55 7.84 -2.68 9.00
N LEU A 56 7.07 -2.38 7.95
CA LEU A 56 7.58 -2.17 6.60
C LEU A 56 7.26 -0.76 6.11
N LEU A 57 8.24 -0.08 5.55
CA LEU A 57 8.13 1.27 5.00
C LEU A 57 8.46 1.28 3.52
N VAL A 58 7.55 1.80 2.71
CA VAL A 58 7.82 2.11 1.31
C VAL A 58 8.58 3.43 1.23
N LEU A 59 9.73 3.41 0.56
CA LEU A 59 10.48 4.60 0.21
C LEU A 59 10.65 4.66 -1.31
N LYS A 60 10.62 5.87 -1.85
CA LYS A 60 10.90 6.16 -3.25
C LYS A 60 12.24 6.90 -3.34
N ASP A 61 13.17 6.35 -4.10
CA ASP A 61 14.49 6.95 -4.32
C ASP A 61 14.37 8.21 -5.19
N GLY A 62 14.82 9.34 -4.66
CA GLY A 62 14.70 10.64 -5.31
C GLY A 62 15.52 10.76 -6.62
N LYS A 63 16.54 9.92 -6.80
CA LYS A 63 17.37 9.93 -8.02
C LYS A 63 16.75 9.13 -9.16
N THR A 64 16.25 7.94 -8.86
CA THR A 64 15.71 7.01 -9.86
C THR A 64 14.20 7.11 -10.02
N GLY A 65 13.51 7.70 -9.04
CA GLY A 65 12.05 7.71 -8.96
C GLY A 65 11.44 6.33 -8.73
N LYS A 66 12.24 5.33 -8.34
CA LYS A 66 11.77 3.97 -8.09
C LYS A 66 11.49 3.72 -6.61
N SER A 67 10.47 2.92 -6.35
CA SER A 67 10.05 2.52 -5.00
C SER A 67 10.68 1.21 -4.57
N GLY A 68 10.97 1.11 -3.27
CA GLY A 68 11.47 -0.08 -2.59
C GLY A 68 10.87 -0.17 -1.18
N ILE A 69 11.11 -1.26 -0.47
CA ILE A 69 10.61 -1.49 0.90
C ILE A 69 11.78 -1.70 1.85
N PHE A 70 11.68 -1.07 3.02
CA PHE A 70 12.61 -1.20 4.12
C PHE A 70 11.90 -1.74 5.37
N SER A 71 12.60 -2.56 6.14
CA SER A 71 12.19 -2.91 7.49
C SER A 71 12.49 -1.74 8.43
N VAL A 72 11.50 -1.24 9.14
CA VAL A 72 11.68 -0.18 10.15
C VAL A 72 12.24 -0.72 11.48
N GLU A 73 12.29 -2.04 11.62
CA GLU A 73 12.91 -2.70 12.77
C GLU A 73 14.43 -2.86 12.59
N THR A 74 14.87 -3.28 11.42
CA THR A 74 16.29 -3.61 11.15
C THR A 74 17.00 -2.58 10.27
N GLY A 75 16.27 -1.72 9.56
CA GLY A 75 16.81 -0.80 8.58
C GLY A 75 17.22 -1.46 7.25
N GLN A 76 17.04 -2.77 7.12
CA GLN A 76 17.41 -3.49 5.91
C GLN A 76 16.42 -3.21 4.78
N GLN A 77 16.95 -3.09 3.57
CA GLN A 77 16.14 -3.03 2.37
C GLN A 77 15.61 -4.43 2.02
N VAL A 78 14.30 -4.62 2.19
CA VAL A 78 13.59 -5.88 1.91
C VAL A 78 13.30 -6.04 0.42
N ILE A 79 12.87 -4.95 -0.22
CA ILE A 79 12.64 -4.87 -1.67
C ILE A 79 13.49 -3.73 -2.23
N PRO A 80 14.36 -4.01 -3.22
CA PRO A 80 15.21 -2.97 -3.81
C PRO A 80 14.38 -1.96 -4.61
N PHE A 81 14.94 -0.75 -4.84
CA PHE A 81 14.37 0.30 -5.66
C PHE A 81 14.28 -0.14 -7.13
N ARG A 82 13.13 -0.70 -7.53
CA ARG A 82 12.93 -1.21 -8.91
C ARG A 82 11.51 -1.09 -9.44
N TYR A 83 10.56 -0.65 -8.62
CA TYR A 83 9.16 -0.49 -9.00
C TYR A 83 8.80 0.98 -9.22
N ASP A 84 7.84 1.25 -10.09
CA ASP A 84 7.31 2.60 -10.32
C ASP A 84 6.43 3.04 -9.14
N GLY A 85 5.72 2.11 -8.53
CA GLY A 85 4.90 2.29 -7.34
C GLY A 85 4.81 1.00 -6.52
N ILE A 86 4.62 1.15 -5.22
CA ILE A 86 4.34 0.06 -4.28
C ILE A 86 3.30 0.58 -3.28
N THR A 87 2.24 -0.21 -3.03
CA THR A 87 1.19 0.08 -2.05
C THR A 87 0.89 -1.20 -1.27
N PHE A 88 0.69 -1.10 0.05
CA PHE A 88 0.21 -2.23 0.84
C PHE A 88 -1.29 -2.45 0.58
N ALA A 89 -1.66 -3.67 0.27
CA ALA A 89 -3.03 -4.05 -0.11
C ALA A 89 -3.68 -5.04 0.89
N GLY A 90 -3.24 -4.99 2.14
CA GLY A 90 -3.65 -5.90 3.22
C GLY A 90 -2.45 -6.52 3.90
N SER A 91 -2.65 -7.35 4.92
CA SER A 91 -1.61 -7.80 5.84
C SER A 91 -0.46 -8.58 5.19
N ASP A 92 -0.68 -9.21 4.05
CA ASP A 92 0.33 -9.98 3.33
C ASP A 92 0.27 -9.81 1.80
N ARG A 93 -0.31 -8.68 1.35
CA ARG A 93 -0.46 -8.34 -0.06
C ARG A 93 0.17 -6.99 -0.39
N LEU A 94 0.84 -6.95 -1.54
CA LEU A 94 1.35 -5.72 -2.16
C LEU A 94 0.74 -5.54 -3.53
N VAL A 95 0.39 -4.32 -3.86
CA VAL A 95 0.21 -3.90 -5.24
C VAL A 95 1.48 -3.20 -5.68
N VAL A 96 2.12 -3.69 -6.73
CA VAL A 96 3.30 -3.07 -7.32
C VAL A 96 3.03 -2.64 -8.76
N GLU A 97 3.61 -1.53 -9.14
CA GLU A 97 3.56 -1.03 -10.52
C GLU A 97 4.94 -1.13 -11.15
N LYS A 98 4.99 -1.67 -12.37
CA LYS A 98 6.21 -1.74 -13.15
C LYS A 98 5.91 -1.82 -14.64
N ASN A 99 6.51 -0.91 -15.42
CA ASN A 99 6.41 -0.92 -16.90
C ASN A 99 4.95 -0.94 -17.41
N GLY A 100 4.05 -0.16 -16.81
CA GLY A 100 2.65 -0.10 -17.23
C GLY A 100 1.77 -1.26 -16.78
N VAL A 101 2.29 -2.16 -15.94
CA VAL A 101 1.56 -3.28 -15.34
C VAL A 101 1.45 -3.08 -13.84
N ARG A 102 0.25 -3.28 -13.31
CA ARG A 102 -0.06 -3.32 -11.88
C ARG A 102 -0.28 -4.77 -11.47
N SER A 103 0.45 -5.23 -10.46
CA SER A 103 0.43 -6.63 -10.05
C SER A 103 0.17 -6.75 -8.55
N LEU A 104 -0.71 -7.68 -8.18
CA LEU A 104 -0.94 -8.10 -6.81
C LEU A 104 0.03 -9.21 -6.44
N TYR A 105 0.86 -8.97 -5.44
CA TYR A 105 1.84 -9.91 -4.92
C TYR A 105 1.44 -10.46 -3.56
N ASN A 106 1.66 -11.75 -3.37
CA ASN A 106 1.66 -12.36 -2.07
C ASN A 106 3.06 -12.19 -1.43
N MET A 107 3.14 -11.48 -0.30
CA MET A 107 4.40 -11.18 0.38
C MET A 107 5.10 -12.42 0.93
N ARG A 108 4.34 -13.47 1.30
CA ARG A 108 4.90 -14.69 1.87
C ARG A 108 5.58 -15.57 0.82
N THR A 109 5.00 -15.63 -0.38
CA THR A 109 5.53 -16.47 -1.46
C THR A 109 6.45 -15.70 -2.41
N GLY A 110 6.35 -14.36 -2.43
CA GLY A 110 7.09 -13.50 -3.35
C GLY A 110 6.60 -13.56 -4.81
N TYR A 111 5.45 -14.20 -5.07
CA TYR A 111 4.90 -14.33 -6.42
C TYR A 111 3.72 -13.39 -6.66
N SER A 112 3.60 -12.94 -7.91
CA SER A 112 2.40 -12.28 -8.39
C SER A 112 1.27 -13.29 -8.52
N VAL A 113 0.10 -12.94 -7.99
CA VAL A 113 -1.12 -13.77 -8.07
C VAL A 113 -2.14 -13.22 -9.07
N PHE A 114 -2.03 -11.92 -9.40
CA PHE A 114 -2.91 -11.25 -10.35
C PHE A 114 -2.20 -10.06 -10.99
N SER A 115 -2.54 -9.73 -12.23
CA SER A 115 -1.96 -8.58 -12.92
C SER A 115 -2.95 -7.95 -13.89
N VAL A 116 -2.93 -6.62 -13.93
CA VAL A 116 -3.74 -5.79 -14.85
C VAL A 116 -2.88 -4.65 -15.39
N SER A 117 -3.38 -3.92 -16.37
CA SER A 117 -2.74 -2.67 -16.80
C SER A 117 -2.91 -1.57 -15.74
N THR A 118 -2.08 -0.53 -15.77
CA THR A 118 -2.07 0.53 -14.75
C THR A 118 -3.27 1.48 -14.80
N ASP A 119 -4.11 1.40 -15.82
CA ASP A 119 -5.41 2.07 -15.88
C ASP A 119 -6.50 1.37 -15.03
N MET A 120 -6.26 0.13 -14.63
CA MET A 120 -7.08 -0.59 -13.66
C MET A 120 -6.58 -0.34 -12.24
N THR A 121 -7.50 -0.21 -11.30
CA THR A 121 -7.22 -0.11 -9.86
C THR A 121 -7.48 -1.46 -9.19
N ILE A 122 -6.60 -1.89 -8.31
CA ILE A 122 -6.80 -3.00 -7.38
C ILE A 122 -6.98 -2.35 -6.01
N ASP A 123 -8.17 -2.43 -5.43
CA ASP A 123 -8.45 -1.91 -4.11
C ASP A 123 -7.76 -2.72 -3.00
N PRO A 124 -7.51 -2.14 -1.81
CA PRO A 124 -6.94 -2.89 -0.71
C PRO A 124 -7.95 -3.90 -0.12
N PHE A 125 -7.44 -5.04 0.36
CA PHE A 125 -8.19 -6.03 1.15
C PHE A 125 -8.31 -5.54 2.60
N LEU A 126 -9.36 -4.78 2.92
CA LEU A 126 -9.48 -4.11 4.21
C LEU A 126 -9.98 -5.04 5.33
N HIS A 127 -11.08 -5.73 5.10
CA HIS A 127 -11.80 -6.51 6.12
C HIS A 127 -12.16 -7.92 5.65
N ASP A 128 -11.72 -8.28 4.45
CA ASP A 128 -12.08 -9.53 3.80
C ASP A 128 -10.92 -10.05 2.93
N ARG A 129 -11.07 -11.27 2.42
CA ARG A 129 -10.17 -11.84 1.40
C ARG A 129 -10.65 -11.55 -0.03
N LEU A 130 -11.55 -10.59 -0.18
CA LEU A 130 -12.16 -10.14 -1.42
C LEU A 130 -11.85 -8.66 -1.62
N THR A 131 -11.64 -8.28 -2.87
CA THR A 131 -11.49 -6.87 -3.23
C THR A 131 -12.00 -6.60 -4.64
N TRP A 132 -12.20 -5.31 -4.91
CA TRP A 132 -12.57 -4.83 -6.22
C TRP A 132 -11.34 -4.54 -7.08
N VAL A 133 -11.49 -4.84 -8.38
CA VAL A 133 -10.64 -4.36 -9.45
C VAL A 133 -11.53 -3.58 -10.42
N HIS A 134 -11.16 -2.37 -10.79
CA HIS A 134 -11.99 -1.51 -11.62
C HIS A 134 -11.19 -0.47 -12.40
N GLN A 135 -11.78 0.08 -13.45
CA GLN A 135 -11.24 1.19 -14.23
C GLN A 135 -12.08 2.45 -13.99
N GLY A 136 -11.60 3.30 -13.09
CA GLY A 136 -12.41 4.45 -12.63
C GLY A 136 -13.74 3.99 -12.04
N SER A 137 -14.86 4.36 -12.65
CA SER A 137 -16.21 3.93 -12.26
C SER A 137 -16.81 2.88 -13.22
N SER A 138 -15.98 2.04 -13.82
CA SER A 138 -16.41 1.02 -14.80
C SER A 138 -15.58 -0.25 -14.69
N ASN A 139 -15.98 -1.29 -15.41
CA ASN A 139 -15.25 -2.56 -15.51
C ASN A 139 -14.98 -3.18 -14.13
N TYR A 140 -16.00 -3.24 -13.29
CA TYR A 140 -15.88 -3.79 -11.94
C TYR A 140 -15.74 -5.32 -11.98
N GLU A 141 -14.71 -5.82 -11.30
CA GLU A 141 -14.47 -7.23 -11.06
C GLU A 141 -14.22 -7.47 -9.57
N VAL A 142 -14.62 -8.62 -9.05
CA VAL A 142 -14.25 -9.08 -7.70
C VAL A 142 -13.18 -10.14 -7.84
N ILE A 143 -12.08 -9.96 -7.13
CA ILE A 143 -11.06 -10.98 -6.99
C ILE A 143 -10.89 -11.40 -5.54
N ASN A 144 -10.46 -12.65 -5.33
CA ASN A 144 -9.97 -13.07 -4.03
C ASN A 144 -8.47 -12.79 -3.86
N ASP A 145 -7.95 -13.04 -2.69
CA ASP A 145 -6.54 -12.82 -2.33
C ASP A 145 -5.57 -13.82 -3.02
N GLN A 146 -6.09 -14.79 -3.78
CA GLN A 146 -5.32 -15.67 -4.66
C GLN A 146 -5.34 -15.18 -6.11
N GLY A 147 -5.99 -14.05 -6.40
CA GLY A 147 -6.10 -13.49 -7.76
C GLY A 147 -7.13 -14.18 -8.66
N GLN A 148 -8.02 -14.99 -8.09
CA GLN A 148 -9.11 -15.59 -8.85
C GLN A 148 -10.24 -14.58 -9.02
N ILE A 149 -10.71 -14.37 -10.25
CA ILE A 149 -11.89 -13.56 -10.54
C ILE A 149 -13.13 -14.37 -10.16
N LEU A 150 -13.91 -13.85 -9.22
CA LEU A 150 -15.15 -14.47 -8.75
C LEU A 150 -16.38 -13.87 -9.41
N PHE A 151 -16.32 -12.59 -9.77
CA PHE A 151 -17.37 -11.84 -10.44
C PHE A 151 -16.78 -10.86 -11.43
N ALA A 152 -17.47 -10.63 -12.55
CA ALA A 152 -17.15 -9.57 -13.51
C ALA A 152 -18.44 -8.90 -13.98
N ASP A 153 -18.53 -7.58 -13.86
CA ASP A 153 -19.66 -6.77 -14.34
C ASP A 153 -19.57 -6.58 -15.88
N LYS A 154 -19.97 -7.62 -16.62
CA LYS A 154 -19.94 -7.62 -18.08
C LYS A 154 -20.94 -6.67 -18.72
N GLU A 155 -21.97 -6.29 -17.99
CA GLU A 155 -23.03 -5.41 -18.48
C GLU A 155 -22.76 -3.93 -18.13
N GLY A 156 -21.74 -3.66 -17.31
CA GLY A 156 -21.40 -2.29 -16.90
C GLY A 156 -22.48 -1.63 -16.04
N LEU A 157 -23.13 -2.42 -15.18
CA LEU A 157 -24.23 -1.93 -14.33
C LEU A 157 -23.77 -1.26 -13.04
N ILE A 158 -22.57 -1.61 -12.57
CA ILE A 158 -22.02 -1.07 -11.32
C ILE A 158 -21.42 0.32 -11.58
N GLU A 159 -21.95 1.31 -10.88
CA GLU A 159 -21.51 2.72 -10.92
C GLU A 159 -20.51 3.04 -9.80
N GLU A 160 -20.66 2.38 -8.65
CA GLU A 160 -19.82 2.56 -7.47
C GLU A 160 -19.89 1.30 -6.60
N ALA A 161 -18.78 0.95 -5.98
CA ALA A 161 -18.70 -0.16 -5.04
C ALA A 161 -17.96 0.24 -3.78
N ARG A 162 -18.29 -0.38 -2.65
CA ARG A 162 -17.60 -0.20 -1.36
C ARG A 162 -16.75 -1.43 -1.06
N PRO A 163 -15.75 -1.31 -0.19
CA PRO A 163 -14.95 -2.46 0.22
C PRO A 163 -15.80 -3.61 0.79
N PHE A 164 -15.35 -4.84 0.56
CA PHE A 164 -15.98 -6.02 1.14
C PHE A 164 -15.82 -6.07 2.65
N SER A 165 -16.86 -6.56 3.31
CA SER A 165 -16.88 -6.91 4.75
C SER A 165 -17.79 -8.11 4.97
N HIS A 166 -17.25 -9.16 5.58
CA HIS A 166 -17.98 -10.42 5.86
C HIS A 166 -18.62 -11.06 4.60
N GLY A 167 -17.93 -10.96 3.45
CA GLY A 167 -18.41 -11.51 2.17
C GLY A 167 -19.40 -10.62 1.41
N TYR A 168 -19.72 -9.42 1.91
CA TYR A 168 -20.68 -8.51 1.30
C TYR A 168 -20.04 -7.18 0.93
N SER A 169 -20.54 -6.58 -0.14
CA SER A 169 -20.20 -5.22 -0.56
C SER A 169 -21.45 -4.41 -0.87
N ALA A 170 -21.48 -3.14 -0.49
CA ALA A 170 -22.48 -2.21 -0.98
C ALA A 170 -22.11 -1.77 -2.39
N VAL A 171 -23.04 -1.92 -3.32
CA VAL A 171 -22.87 -1.52 -4.73
C VAL A 171 -23.99 -0.58 -5.17
N LYS A 172 -23.65 0.36 -6.02
CA LYS A 172 -24.60 1.27 -6.65
C LYS A 172 -24.80 0.87 -8.11
N ALA A 173 -26.05 0.65 -8.48
CA ALA A 173 -26.45 0.34 -9.85
C ALA A 173 -27.75 1.09 -10.19
N LYS A 174 -27.86 1.68 -11.39
CA LYS A 174 -29.01 2.49 -11.83
C LYS A 174 -29.40 3.57 -10.82
N GLY A 175 -28.38 4.24 -10.26
CA GLY A 175 -28.55 5.32 -9.28
C GLY A 175 -28.97 4.88 -7.87
N LYS A 176 -29.11 3.58 -7.59
CA LYS A 176 -29.57 3.03 -6.29
C LYS A 176 -28.55 2.10 -5.66
N TRP A 177 -28.45 2.18 -4.33
CA TRP A 177 -27.61 1.30 -3.54
C TRP A 177 -28.28 -0.03 -3.24
N GLY A 178 -27.51 -1.10 -3.30
CA GLY A 178 -27.87 -2.45 -2.88
C GLY A 178 -26.71 -3.13 -2.20
N ILE A 179 -26.90 -4.38 -1.79
CA ILE A 179 -25.88 -5.24 -1.21
C ILE A 179 -25.66 -6.40 -2.17
N MET A 180 -24.39 -6.71 -2.43
CA MET A 180 -23.95 -7.85 -3.24
C MET A 180 -23.13 -8.79 -2.36
N ASP A 181 -23.34 -10.10 -2.47
CA ASP A 181 -22.44 -11.16 -2.04
C ASP A 181 -21.53 -11.57 -3.21
N ALA A 182 -20.41 -12.23 -2.89
CA ALA A 182 -19.44 -12.69 -3.89
C ALA A 182 -18.99 -14.14 -3.62
#